data_a4f2f105011dbd2e368bffc532b706e4
#
_entry.id   a4f2f105011dbd2e368bffc532b706e4
#
_cell.length_a   1.000
_cell.length_b   1.000
_cell.length_c   1.000
_cell.angle_alpha   90.00
_cell.angle_beta   90.00
_cell.angle_gamma   90.00
#
_symmetry.space_group_name_H-M   'P 1'
#
loop_
_entity.id
_entity.type
_entity.pdbx_description
1 polymer ?
#
loop_
_entity_poly.entity_id
_entity_poly.type
_entity_poly.pdbx_seq_one_letter_code
_entity_poly.pdbx_strand_id
1 'polypeptide(L)'
;MVMAEKVFKVGGCKFILLRWRDKWVFPLISYYLSGKDSPIYMALFSWNLKEGKFVKETTVTINFPKKPRGFCCQFVDTKNNGSSIIDWLVDNGFGLETKRSVTSGLTSYPEFYFVGGINFHKYRRFCDEHPEIHKFFHI
;
A
#
# COMPACT_ATOMS: atom_id res chain seq x y z
N MET A 1 4.97 -16.89 -9.10
CA MET A 1 4.61 -16.16 -10.34
C MET A 1 5.27 -14.81 -10.35
N VAL A 2 5.83 -14.41 -11.49
CA VAL A 2 6.43 -13.08 -11.63
C VAL A 2 5.36 -12.11 -12.09
N MET A 3 5.10 -11.08 -11.28
CA MET A 3 4.14 -10.03 -11.63
C MET A 3 4.81 -8.98 -12.50
N ALA A 4 4.03 -8.34 -13.36
CA ALA A 4 4.53 -7.32 -14.27
C ALA A 4 5.00 -6.08 -13.51
N GLU A 5 6.17 -5.58 -13.88
CA GLU A 5 6.77 -4.37 -13.32
C GLU A 5 7.15 -3.40 -14.43
N LYS A 6 7.17 -2.13 -14.11
CA LYS A 6 7.59 -1.09 -15.03
C LYS A 6 8.52 -0.12 -14.32
N VAL A 7 9.66 0.20 -14.94
CA VAL A 7 10.58 1.19 -14.41
C VAL A 7 10.18 2.58 -14.89
N PHE A 8 10.06 3.53 -13.96
CA PHE A 8 9.73 4.91 -14.26
C PHE A 8 10.76 5.82 -13.59
N LYS A 9 11.42 6.66 -14.38
CA LYS A 9 12.46 7.55 -13.88
C LYS A 9 12.00 9.00 -13.92
N VAL A 10 12.17 9.71 -12.81
CA VAL A 10 11.88 11.13 -12.71
C VAL A 10 12.80 11.77 -11.67
N GLY A 11 13.39 12.93 -12.00
CA GLY A 11 14.22 13.69 -11.08
C GLY A 11 15.40 12.92 -10.50
N GLY A 12 15.99 12.01 -11.27
CA GLY A 12 17.08 11.17 -10.82
C GLY A 12 16.67 9.97 -9.97
N CYS A 13 15.37 9.85 -9.68
CA CYS A 13 14.84 8.72 -8.92
C CYS A 13 14.26 7.67 -9.86
N LYS A 14 14.43 6.39 -9.47
CA LYS A 14 13.95 5.25 -10.25
C LYS A 14 12.84 4.56 -9.44
N PHE A 15 11.62 4.66 -9.96
CA PHE A 15 10.45 4.05 -9.35
C PHE A 15 10.10 2.74 -10.07
N ILE A 16 9.82 1.70 -9.29
CA ILE A 16 9.32 0.44 -9.83
C ILE A 16 7.81 0.44 -9.65
N LEU A 17 7.09 0.42 -10.77
CA LEU A 17 5.63 0.47 -10.76
C LEU A 17 5.06 -0.94 -10.93
N LEU A 18 3.92 -1.18 -10.31
CA LEU A 18 3.19 -2.43 -10.40
C LEU A 18 1.86 -2.19 -11.12
N ARG A 19 1.32 -3.24 -11.73
CA ARG A 19 0.03 -3.15 -12.41
C ARG A 19 -1.10 -3.37 -11.40
N TRP A 20 -2.01 -2.39 -11.34
CA TRP A 20 -3.23 -2.47 -10.55
C TRP A 20 -4.40 -2.01 -11.41
N ARG A 21 -5.34 -2.94 -11.67
CA ARG A 21 -6.41 -2.70 -12.63
C ARG A 21 -5.79 -2.33 -13.99
N ASP A 22 -6.14 -1.19 -14.57
CA ASP A 22 -5.60 -0.75 -15.85
C ASP A 22 -4.50 0.32 -15.71
N LYS A 23 -3.91 0.44 -14.52
CA LYS A 23 -2.93 1.51 -14.22
C LYS A 23 -1.62 0.94 -13.72
N TRP A 24 -0.54 1.68 -13.97
CA TRP A 24 0.76 1.46 -13.35
C TRP A 24 0.84 2.31 -12.10
N VAL A 25 1.07 1.70 -10.96
CA VAL A 25 1.02 2.38 -9.67
C VAL A 25 2.30 2.17 -8.86
N PHE A 26 2.61 3.17 -8.04
CA PHE A 26 3.66 3.08 -7.05
C PHE A 26 3.00 2.90 -5.67
N PRO A 27 3.32 1.82 -4.95
CA PRO A 27 2.81 1.63 -3.58
C PRO A 27 3.64 2.45 -2.60
N LEU A 28 3.05 3.55 -2.13
CA LEU A 28 3.66 4.38 -1.10
C LEU A 28 3.35 3.78 0.26
N ILE A 29 4.39 3.47 1.03
CA ILE A 29 4.27 2.88 2.35
C ILE A 29 4.73 3.89 3.39
N SER A 30 3.90 4.11 4.39
CA SER A 30 4.18 4.99 5.52
C SER A 30 3.45 4.44 6.75
N TYR A 31 3.18 5.27 7.73
CA TYR A 31 2.51 4.86 8.97
C TYR A 31 1.49 5.90 9.36
N TYR A 32 0.36 5.42 9.91
CA TYR A 32 -0.64 6.30 10.48
C TYR A 32 -0.11 6.91 11.78
N LEU A 33 -0.55 8.13 12.09
CA LEU A 33 -0.12 8.83 13.29
C LEU A 33 -0.85 8.35 14.54
N SER A 34 -2.02 7.74 14.39
CA SER A 34 -2.85 7.26 15.51
C SER A 34 -2.80 5.74 15.59
N GLY A 35 -2.66 5.21 16.82
CA GLY A 35 -2.65 3.79 17.07
C GLY A 35 -1.30 3.31 17.57
N LYS A 36 -1.25 2.04 18.03
CA LYS A 36 -0.05 1.43 18.58
C LYS A 36 0.78 0.75 17.50
N ASP A 37 2.08 0.58 17.76
CA ASP A 37 3.00 -0.24 16.98
C ASP A 37 3.08 0.18 15.51
N SER A 38 3.13 1.50 15.26
CA SER A 38 3.32 2.07 13.92
C SER A 38 2.37 1.45 12.90
N PRO A 39 1.06 1.80 12.95
CA PRO A 39 0.08 1.23 12.03
C PRO A 39 0.43 1.52 10.57
N ILE A 40 0.45 0.48 9.75
CA ILE A 40 0.89 0.59 8.36
C ILE A 40 -0.13 1.36 7.51
N TYR A 41 0.38 2.36 6.79
CA TYR A 41 -0.34 3.08 5.74
C TYR A 41 0.21 2.65 4.39
N MET A 42 -0.65 2.25 3.47
CA MET A 42 -0.28 1.96 2.10
C MET A 42 -1.30 2.54 1.15
N ALA A 43 -0.81 3.31 0.18
CA ALA A 43 -1.65 3.88 -0.86
C ALA A 43 -1.00 3.69 -2.22
N LEU A 44 -1.81 3.60 -3.27
CA LEU A 44 -1.34 3.41 -4.63
C LEU A 44 -1.45 4.73 -5.38
N PHE A 45 -0.35 5.14 -6.03
CA PHE A 45 -0.26 6.39 -6.77
C PHE A 45 0.10 6.11 -8.22
N SER A 46 -0.48 6.84 -9.14
CA SER A 46 -0.12 6.78 -10.56
C SER A 46 0.41 8.12 -11.04
N TRP A 47 1.30 8.10 -12.05
CA TRP A 47 1.87 9.33 -12.59
C TRP A 47 0.84 10.08 -13.42
N ASN A 48 0.65 11.37 -13.11
CA ASN A 48 -0.24 12.24 -13.84
C ASN A 48 0.60 13.17 -14.71
N LEU A 49 0.49 13.01 -16.04
CA LEU A 49 1.29 13.79 -16.99
C LEU A 49 1.00 15.28 -16.94
N LYS A 50 -0.26 15.66 -16.71
CA LYS A 50 -0.64 17.06 -16.63
C LYS A 50 -0.04 17.77 -15.43
N GLU A 51 -0.07 17.11 -14.27
CA GLU A 51 0.43 17.69 -13.04
C GLU A 51 1.94 17.51 -12.87
N GLY A 52 2.54 16.55 -13.60
CA GLY A 52 3.94 16.20 -13.41
C GLY A 52 4.21 15.62 -12.03
N LYS A 53 3.25 14.89 -11.50
CA LYS A 53 3.32 14.29 -10.16
C LYS A 53 2.55 12.98 -10.10
N PHE A 54 2.89 12.16 -9.10
CA PHE A 54 2.09 11.00 -8.72
C PHE A 54 0.82 11.47 -8.00
N VAL A 55 -0.33 10.97 -8.42
CA VAL A 55 -1.62 11.24 -7.78
C VAL A 55 -2.18 9.97 -7.19
N LYS A 56 -2.84 10.08 -6.05
CA LYS A 56 -3.38 8.92 -5.35
C LYS A 56 -4.58 8.34 -6.08
N GLU A 57 -4.49 7.03 -6.38
CA GLU A 57 -5.60 6.27 -6.95
C GLU A 57 -6.49 5.70 -5.86
N THR A 58 -5.88 5.17 -4.79
CA THR A 58 -6.62 4.60 -3.68
C THR A 58 -5.73 4.44 -2.45
N THR A 59 -6.35 4.39 -1.27
CA THR A 59 -5.68 3.94 -0.05
C THR A 59 -6.05 2.47 0.17
N VAL A 60 -5.03 1.62 0.29
CA VAL A 60 -5.20 0.16 0.42
C VAL A 60 -5.59 -0.21 1.85
N THR A 61 -4.92 0.39 2.84
CA THR A 61 -5.14 0.09 4.26
C THR A 61 -6.20 0.98 4.86
N ILE A 62 -6.75 0.54 5.99
CA ILE A 62 -7.66 1.34 6.80
C ILE A 62 -7.26 1.17 8.26
N ASN A 63 -7.21 2.26 9.01
CA ASN A 63 -6.71 2.25 10.37
C ASN A 63 -7.86 2.38 11.38
N PHE A 64 -7.90 1.45 12.34
CA PHE A 64 -8.83 1.51 13.47
C PHE A 64 -7.99 1.55 14.75
N PRO A 65 -7.58 2.75 15.21
CA PRO A 65 -6.60 2.88 16.31
C PRO A 65 -6.99 2.18 17.60
N LYS A 66 -8.29 2.01 17.85
CA LYS A 66 -8.80 1.39 19.08
C LYS A 66 -9.11 -0.10 18.93
N LYS A 67 -8.94 -0.66 17.74
CA LYS A 67 -9.19 -2.09 17.49
C LYS A 67 -7.87 -2.86 17.56
N PRO A 68 -7.86 -4.03 18.21
CA PRO A 68 -6.64 -4.83 18.25
C PRO A 68 -6.31 -5.40 16.89
N ARG A 69 -5.03 -5.49 16.59
CA ARG A 69 -4.52 -6.17 15.41
C ARG A 69 -3.21 -6.88 15.76
N GLY A 70 -2.85 -7.87 14.94
CA GLY A 70 -1.60 -8.59 15.13
C GLY A 70 -0.37 -7.72 14.83
N PHE A 71 0.78 -8.16 15.32
CA PHE A 71 2.06 -7.50 15.06
C PHE A 71 2.34 -7.49 13.55
N CYS A 72 2.72 -6.32 13.03
CA CYS A 72 2.99 -6.10 11.59
C CYS A 72 1.78 -6.37 10.69
N CYS A 73 0.58 -6.31 11.25
CA CYS A 73 -0.67 -6.45 10.53
C CYS A 73 -1.38 -5.11 10.39
N GLN A 74 -2.24 -5.00 9.38
CA GLN A 74 -3.15 -3.88 9.23
C GLN A 74 -4.40 -4.33 8.49
N PHE A 75 -5.49 -3.63 8.70
CA PHE A 75 -6.74 -3.92 8.02
C PHE A 75 -6.72 -3.36 6.59
N VAL A 76 -7.37 -4.07 5.68
CA VAL A 76 -7.39 -3.70 4.26
C VAL A 76 -8.78 -3.19 3.90
N ASP A 77 -8.83 -2.09 3.18
CA ASP A 77 -10.08 -1.43 2.79
C ASP A 77 -10.71 -2.11 1.58
N THR A 78 -11.33 -3.25 1.83
CA THR A 78 -12.04 -4.00 0.78
C THR A 78 -13.37 -3.35 0.40
N LYS A 79 -13.89 -2.45 1.24
CA LYS A 79 -15.13 -1.74 0.92
C LYS A 79 -14.94 -0.82 -0.29
N ASN A 80 -13.85 -0.06 -0.32
CA ASN A 80 -13.57 0.85 -1.42
C ASN A 80 -12.80 0.19 -2.57
N ASN A 81 -12.02 -0.85 -2.29
CA ASN A 81 -11.14 -1.47 -3.28
C ASN A 81 -11.66 -2.80 -3.83
N GLY A 82 -12.70 -3.38 -3.22
CA GLY A 82 -13.16 -4.72 -3.54
C GLY A 82 -12.30 -5.79 -2.87
N SER A 83 -12.84 -7.01 -2.80
CA SER A 83 -12.13 -8.14 -2.16
C SER A 83 -10.90 -8.58 -2.95
N SER A 84 -10.84 -8.30 -4.25
CA SER A 84 -9.71 -8.67 -5.11
C SER A 84 -8.41 -7.97 -4.73
N ILE A 85 -8.46 -6.89 -3.93
CA ILE A 85 -7.24 -6.22 -3.47
C ILE A 85 -6.39 -7.15 -2.60
N ILE A 86 -7.00 -8.09 -1.89
CA ILE A 86 -6.28 -9.07 -1.09
C ILE A 86 -5.42 -9.96 -1.99
N ASP A 87 -6.01 -10.49 -3.07
CA ASP A 87 -5.26 -11.32 -4.02
C ASP A 87 -4.14 -10.51 -4.68
N TRP A 88 -4.41 -9.24 -4.99
CA TRP A 88 -3.40 -8.36 -5.56
C TRP A 88 -2.20 -8.18 -4.61
N LEU A 89 -2.48 -8.00 -3.32
CA LEU A 89 -1.43 -7.85 -2.31
C LEU A 89 -0.59 -9.12 -2.18
N VAL A 90 -1.24 -10.29 -2.15
CA VAL A 90 -0.54 -11.58 -2.07
C VAL A 90 0.28 -11.82 -3.33
N ASP A 91 -0.32 -11.64 -4.50
CA ASP A 91 0.33 -11.90 -5.78
C ASP A 91 1.53 -11.00 -6.02
N ASN A 92 1.48 -9.76 -5.51
CA ASN A 92 2.58 -8.81 -5.65
C ASN A 92 3.58 -8.87 -4.49
N GLY A 93 3.50 -9.87 -3.63
CA GLY A 93 4.51 -10.11 -2.60
C GLY A 93 4.48 -9.14 -1.43
N PHE A 94 3.30 -8.65 -1.04
CA PHE A 94 3.17 -7.74 0.09
C PHE A 94 2.87 -8.45 1.41
N GLY A 95 2.55 -9.72 1.39
CA GLY A 95 2.32 -10.46 2.62
C GLY A 95 1.27 -11.54 2.47
N LEU A 96 0.61 -11.85 3.58
CA LEU A 96 -0.35 -12.95 3.69
C LEU A 96 -1.61 -12.51 4.44
N GLU A 97 -2.73 -13.11 4.10
CA GLU A 97 -3.98 -12.93 4.82
C GLU A 97 -3.94 -13.70 6.14
N THR A 98 -4.40 -13.08 7.24
CA THR A 98 -4.35 -13.73 8.56
C THR A 98 -5.59 -14.56 8.87
N LYS A 99 -6.67 -14.41 8.09
CA LYS A 99 -7.99 -14.98 8.35
C LYS A 99 -8.73 -14.30 9.50
N ARG A 100 -8.17 -13.25 10.08
CA ARG A 100 -8.86 -12.40 11.06
C ARG A 100 -9.45 -11.18 10.38
N SER A 101 -10.40 -10.54 11.03
CA SER A 101 -11.04 -9.34 10.52
C SER A 101 -11.55 -8.47 11.66
N VAL A 102 -11.91 -7.23 11.34
CA VAL A 102 -12.57 -6.32 12.25
C VAL A 102 -13.86 -5.85 11.60
N THR A 103 -14.90 -5.66 12.40
CA THR A 103 -16.16 -5.11 11.91
C THR A 103 -16.30 -3.67 12.38
N SER A 104 -16.63 -2.78 11.44
CA SER A 104 -16.94 -1.38 11.74
C SER A 104 -18.22 -1.03 10.98
N GLY A 105 -19.25 -0.64 11.71
CA GLY A 105 -20.58 -0.48 11.13
C GLY A 105 -21.09 -1.80 10.59
N LEU A 106 -21.45 -1.83 9.32
CA LEU A 106 -21.94 -3.02 8.63
C LEU A 106 -20.85 -3.70 7.78
N THR A 107 -19.61 -3.24 7.86
CA THR A 107 -18.53 -3.72 7.01
C THR A 107 -17.50 -4.49 7.84
N SER A 108 -17.08 -5.64 7.33
CA SER A 108 -15.98 -6.42 7.88
C SER A 108 -14.72 -6.17 7.04
N TYR A 109 -13.63 -5.81 7.69
CA TYR A 109 -12.35 -5.52 7.04
C TYR A 109 -11.34 -6.60 7.38
N PRO A 110 -10.76 -7.29 6.39
CA PRO A 110 -9.80 -8.35 6.66
C PRO A 110 -8.48 -7.78 7.17
N GLU A 111 -7.85 -8.53 8.07
CA GLU A 111 -6.51 -8.23 8.56
C GLU A 111 -5.47 -8.89 7.65
N PHE A 112 -4.41 -8.16 7.33
CA PHE A 112 -3.36 -8.62 6.44
C PHE A 112 -2.00 -8.48 7.13
N TYR A 113 -1.16 -9.53 7.01
CA TYR A 113 0.20 -9.55 7.58
C TYR A 113 1.18 -9.09 6.51
N PHE A 114 1.65 -7.83 6.62
CA PHE A 114 2.44 -7.18 5.59
C PHE A 114 3.91 -7.61 5.57
N VAL A 115 4.47 -8.03 6.67
CA VAL A 115 5.90 -8.36 6.77
C VAL A 115 6.24 -9.70 6.13
N GLY A 116 5.25 -10.50 5.76
CA GLY A 116 5.44 -11.79 5.13
C GLY A 116 5.89 -11.75 3.68
N GLY A 117 5.98 -10.58 3.04
CA GLY A 117 6.29 -10.46 1.62
C GLY A 117 7.56 -9.67 1.34
N ILE A 118 8.32 -10.11 0.33
CA ILE A 118 9.57 -9.45 -0.08
C ILE A 118 9.33 -8.02 -0.56
N ASN A 119 8.26 -7.80 -1.32
CA ASN A 119 7.97 -6.48 -1.87
C ASN A 119 7.56 -5.46 -0.82
N PHE A 120 6.94 -5.89 0.27
CA PHE A 120 6.66 -4.96 1.36
C PHE A 120 7.94 -4.31 1.86
N HIS A 121 8.96 -5.11 2.17
CA HIS A 121 10.24 -4.59 2.66
C HIS A 121 10.95 -3.73 1.63
N LYS A 122 10.90 -4.12 0.36
CA LYS A 122 11.52 -3.38 -0.74
C LYS A 122 10.93 -1.98 -0.86
N TYR A 123 9.61 -1.86 -0.88
CA TYR A 123 8.95 -0.56 -1.02
C TYR A 123 9.03 0.27 0.26
N ARG A 124 8.92 -0.35 1.42
CA ARG A 124 9.08 0.36 2.69
C ARG A 124 10.48 0.94 2.81
N ARG A 125 11.50 0.15 2.49
CA ARG A 125 12.87 0.61 2.54
C ARG A 125 13.11 1.75 1.56
N PHE A 126 12.60 1.63 0.35
CA PHE A 126 12.71 2.69 -0.66
C PHE A 126 12.10 4.00 -0.14
N CYS A 127 10.92 3.95 0.43
CA CYS A 127 10.26 5.14 0.98
C CYS A 127 11.03 5.73 2.16
N ASP A 128 11.57 4.88 3.04
CA ASP A 128 12.32 5.33 4.21
C ASP A 128 13.66 5.96 3.83
N GLU A 129 14.35 5.40 2.84
CA GLU A 129 15.69 5.86 2.42
C GLU A 129 15.66 7.05 1.46
N HIS A 130 14.49 7.36 0.89
CA HIS A 130 14.34 8.42 -0.11
C HIS A 130 13.23 9.40 0.27
N PRO A 131 13.38 10.15 1.39
CA PRO A 131 12.35 11.13 1.78
C PRO A 131 12.15 12.23 0.74
N GLU A 132 13.16 12.47 -0.11
CA GLU A 132 13.09 13.46 -1.17
C GLU A 132 12.05 13.15 -2.24
N ILE A 133 11.56 11.90 -2.32
CA ILE A 133 10.55 11.53 -3.32
C ILE A 133 9.20 12.20 -3.08
N HIS A 134 8.95 12.70 -1.85
CA HIS A 134 7.68 13.36 -1.53
C HIS A 134 7.37 14.54 -2.45
N LYS A 135 8.39 15.20 -2.99
CA LYS A 135 8.19 16.29 -3.94
C LYS A 135 7.54 15.87 -5.25
N PHE A 136 7.56 14.56 -5.55
CA PHE A 136 6.93 14.02 -6.76
C PHE A 136 5.51 13.54 -6.52
N PHE A 137 4.99 13.64 -5.30
CA PHE A 137 3.67 13.15 -4.94
C PHE A 137 2.74 14.31 -4.59
N HIS A 138 1.54 14.23 -5.14
CA HIS A 138 0.46 15.15 -4.79
C HIS A 138 -0.24 14.59 -3.53
N ILE A 139 0.17 15.09 -2.39
CA ILE A 139 -0.35 14.61 -1.09
C ILE A 139 -1.20 15.70 -0.45
#